data_84286e478bf3a15327c7363c1102d8ba
#
_entry.id   84286e478bf3a15327c7363c1102d8ba
#
_cell.length_a   1.000
_cell.length_b   1.000
_cell.length_c   1.000
_cell.angle_alpha   90.00
_cell.angle_beta   90.00
_cell.angle_gamma   90.00
#
_symmetry.space_group_name_H-M   'P 1'
#
loop_
_entity.id
_entity.type
_entity.pdbx_description
1 polymer ?
#
loop_
_entity_poly.entity_id
_entity_poly.type
_entity_poly.pdbx_seq_one_letter_code
_entity_poly.pdbx_strand_id
1 'polypeptide(L)'
;EVMIDAYSPNIHRDALDARFIPSAYFPCAKRMGPRRYDCLVFSRTFDVLDFRNVKIISLYKNFLREYLKLWRENYIELAFKSEPR
;
A
#
# COMPACT_ATOMS: atom_id res chain seq x y z
N GLU A 1 -8.53 1.15 -5.72
CA GLU A 1 -8.28 1.26 -4.28
C GLU A 1 -9.20 0.37 -3.49
N VAL A 2 -8.70 -0.15 -2.39
CA VAL A 2 -9.51 -0.92 -1.46
C VAL A 2 -9.15 -0.53 -0.03
N MET A 3 -10.15 -0.40 0.82
CA MET A 3 -9.96 -0.09 2.23
C MET A 3 -10.12 -1.37 3.04
N ILE A 4 -9.11 -1.71 3.83
CA ILE A 4 -9.04 -2.95 4.59
C ILE A 4 -8.81 -2.63 6.06
N ASP A 5 -9.51 -3.37 6.93
CA ASP A 5 -9.31 -3.30 8.37
C ASP A 5 -7.83 -3.53 8.72
N ALA A 6 -7.25 -2.66 9.53
CA ALA A 6 -5.83 -2.74 9.90
C ALA A 6 -5.49 -3.99 10.72
N TYR A 7 -6.50 -4.67 11.27
CA TYR A 7 -6.31 -5.84 12.12
C TYR A 7 -6.57 -7.17 11.39
N SER A 8 -6.57 -7.16 10.07
CA SER A 8 -6.84 -8.34 9.25
C SER A 8 -5.61 -8.72 8.39
N PRO A 9 -4.56 -9.31 9.00
CA PRO A 9 -3.32 -9.58 8.27
C PRO A 9 -3.48 -10.55 7.10
N ASN A 10 -4.43 -11.48 7.16
CA ASN A 10 -4.67 -12.39 6.06
C ASN A 10 -5.22 -11.67 4.82
N ILE A 11 -6.10 -10.68 5.03
CA ILE A 11 -6.64 -9.88 3.93
C ILE A 11 -5.55 -8.97 3.37
N HIS A 12 -4.67 -8.42 4.23
CA HIS A 12 -3.51 -7.64 3.78
C HIS A 12 -2.61 -8.48 2.86
N ARG A 13 -2.36 -9.72 3.23
CA ARG A 13 -1.54 -10.63 2.42
C ARG A 13 -2.20 -10.90 1.07
N ASP A 14 -3.51 -11.17 1.07
CA ASP A 14 -4.25 -11.39 -0.16
C ASP A 14 -4.18 -10.18 -1.09
N ALA A 15 -4.28 -8.98 -0.53
CA ALA A 15 -4.14 -7.75 -1.30
C ALA A 15 -2.74 -7.61 -1.91
N LEU A 16 -1.69 -7.90 -1.15
CA LEU A 16 -0.33 -7.89 -1.66
C LEU A 16 -0.12 -8.91 -2.77
N ASP A 17 -0.69 -10.10 -2.62
CA ASP A 17 -0.62 -11.14 -3.66
C ASP A 17 -1.34 -10.70 -4.94
N ALA A 18 -2.38 -9.90 -4.82
CA ALA A 18 -3.10 -9.32 -5.95
C ALA A 18 -2.43 -8.04 -6.51
N ARG A 19 -1.22 -7.73 -6.05
CA ARG A 19 -0.42 -6.57 -6.47
C ARG A 19 -0.95 -5.23 -5.97
N PHE A 20 -1.76 -5.24 -4.93
CA PHE A 20 -2.09 -4.02 -4.20
C PHE A 20 -1.01 -3.76 -3.15
N ILE A 21 -0.67 -2.50 -2.95
CA ILE A 21 0.28 -2.11 -1.90
C ILE A 21 -0.35 -1.05 -1.00
N PRO A 22 0.03 -1.04 0.30
CA PRO A 22 -0.52 -0.07 1.22
C PRO A 22 -0.08 1.34 0.84
N SER A 23 -1.04 2.24 0.73
CA SER A 23 -0.80 3.63 0.31
C SER A 23 -1.22 4.66 1.36
N ALA A 24 -2.07 4.28 2.32
CA ALA A 24 -2.49 5.19 3.37
C ALA A 24 -2.97 4.42 4.59
N TYR A 25 -2.85 5.06 5.75
CA TYR A 25 -3.38 4.55 7.00
C TYR A 25 -4.36 5.57 7.56
N PHE A 26 -5.57 5.12 7.87
CA PHE A 26 -6.61 5.96 8.42
C PHE A 26 -6.99 5.48 9.82
N PRO A 27 -6.54 6.15 10.88
CA PRO A 27 -6.97 5.81 12.23
C PRO A 27 -8.45 6.13 12.43
N CYS A 28 -9.15 5.24 13.10
CA CYS A 28 -10.58 5.40 13.42
C CYS A 28 -11.48 5.64 12.21
N ALA A 29 -11.09 5.12 11.04
CA ALA A 29 -11.79 5.38 9.79
C ALA A 29 -13.14 4.67 9.67
N LYS A 30 -13.30 3.54 10.37
CA LYS A 30 -14.51 2.72 10.29
C LYS A 30 -15.13 2.57 11.68
N ARG A 31 -16.45 2.76 11.74
CA ARG A 31 -17.20 2.62 12.98
C ARG A 31 -18.11 1.40 12.88
N MET A 32 -18.00 0.51 13.89
CA MET A 32 -18.89 -0.63 14.02
C MET A 32 -19.43 -0.66 15.46
N GLY A 33 -20.68 -0.23 15.62
CA GLY A 33 -21.28 -0.06 16.94
C GLY A 33 -20.52 0.99 17.76
N PRO A 34 -20.16 0.68 19.03
CA PRO A 34 -19.40 1.62 19.86
C PRO A 34 -17.90 1.65 19.53
N ARG A 35 -17.40 0.74 18.68
CA ARG A 35 -15.97 0.64 18.37
C ARG A 35 -15.62 1.35 17.09
N ARG A 36 -14.40 1.88 17.07
CA ARG A 36 -13.79 2.44 15.87
C ARG A 36 -12.59 1.59 15.48
N TYR A 37 -12.41 1.43 14.19
CA TYR A 37 -11.34 0.60 13.64
C TYR A 37 -10.47 1.43 12.73
N ASP A 38 -9.17 1.15 12.79
CA ASP A 38 -8.22 1.71 11.85
C ASP A 38 -8.30 0.94 10.54
N CYS A 39 -8.07 1.63 9.44
CA CYS A 39 -8.07 1.02 8.11
C CYS A 39 -6.81 1.37 7.35
N LEU A 40 -6.39 0.44 6.50
CA LEU A 40 -5.35 0.67 5.50
C LEU A 40 -6.01 0.79 4.13
N VAL A 41 -5.55 1.73 3.34
CA VAL A 41 -5.92 1.80 1.93
C VAL A 41 -4.82 1.13 1.13
N PHE A 42 -5.20 0.15 0.33
CA PHE A 42 -4.33 -0.52 -0.61
C PHE A 42 -4.67 -0.05 -2.01
N SER A 43 -3.66 0.25 -2.79
CA SER A 43 -3.83 0.75 -4.16
C SER A 43 -3.04 -0.11 -5.13
N ARG A 44 -3.58 -0.26 -6.32
CA ARG A 44 -2.89 -0.91 -7.44
C ARG A 44 -2.81 0.08 -8.58
N THR A 45 -1.61 0.25 -9.12
CA THR A 45 -1.38 1.17 -10.23
C THR A 45 -1.09 0.36 -11.50
N PHE A 46 -1.51 0.91 -12.63
CA PHE A 46 -1.27 0.31 -13.94
C PHE A 46 -0.25 1.09 -14.75
N ASP A 47 0.12 2.28 -14.27
CA ASP A 47 1.10 3.14 -14.91
C ASP A 47 2.39 3.16 -14.10
N VAL A 48 3.50 3.49 -14.75
CA VAL A 48 4.77 3.68 -14.08
C VAL A 48 4.69 4.91 -13.18
N LEU A 49 5.09 4.74 -11.93
CA LEU A 49 5.12 5.86 -10.98
C LEU A 49 6.29 6.78 -11.28
N ASP A 50 6.02 8.08 -11.33
CA ASP A 50 7.02 9.11 -11.57
C ASP A 50 6.83 10.25 -10.57
N PHE A 51 7.76 10.39 -9.66
CA PHE A 51 7.71 11.38 -8.60
C PHE A 51 8.72 12.51 -8.77
N ARG A 52 9.33 12.65 -9.96
CA ARG A 52 10.40 13.64 -10.18
C ARG A 52 9.97 15.07 -9.93
N ASN A 53 8.72 15.38 -10.20
CA ASN A 53 8.18 16.73 -10.04
C ASN A 53 7.32 16.91 -8.79
N VAL A 54 7.27 15.91 -7.93
CA VAL A 54 6.48 15.97 -6.71
C VAL A 54 7.23 16.83 -5.68
N LYS A 55 6.53 17.82 -5.15
CA LYS A 55 7.06 18.69 -4.10
C LYS A 55 6.39 18.33 -2.78
N ILE A 56 7.15 17.72 -1.89
CA ILE A 56 6.66 17.34 -0.57
C ILE A 56 7.65 17.80 0.49
N ILE A 57 7.16 18.03 1.69
CA ILE A 57 8.03 18.39 2.81
C ILE A 57 8.91 17.21 3.20
N SER A 58 10.08 17.51 3.75
CA SER A 58 11.09 16.50 4.09
C SER A 58 10.55 15.39 5.00
N LEU A 59 9.58 15.70 5.84
CA LEU A 59 8.97 14.74 6.74
C LEU A 59 8.39 13.52 5.99
N TYR A 60 7.85 13.74 4.80
CA TYR A 60 7.23 12.67 4.01
C TYR A 60 8.16 11.99 3.01
N LYS A 61 9.40 12.46 2.88
CA LYS A 61 10.34 11.84 1.93
C LYS A 61 10.68 10.41 2.28
N ASN A 62 10.79 10.09 3.56
CA ASN A 62 11.07 8.72 4.00
C ASN A 62 9.90 7.79 3.68
N PHE A 63 8.67 8.26 3.88
CA PHE A 63 7.48 7.50 3.51
C PHE A 63 7.47 7.19 2.01
N LEU A 64 7.72 8.20 1.19
CA LEU A 64 7.74 8.04 -0.26
C LEU A 64 8.83 7.06 -0.69
N ARG A 65 10.00 7.13 -0.06
CA ARG A 65 11.11 6.21 -0.35
C ARG A 65 10.73 4.76 -0.07
N GLU A 66 10.11 4.51 1.07
CA GLU A 66 9.67 3.16 1.43
C GLU A 66 8.54 2.68 0.51
N TYR A 67 7.64 3.57 0.13
CA TYR A 67 6.58 3.25 -0.82
C TYR A 67 7.13 2.85 -2.17
N LEU A 68 8.10 3.60 -2.69
CA LEU A 68 8.76 3.29 -3.96
C LEU A 68 9.51 1.97 -3.91
N LYS A 69 10.14 1.67 -2.79
CA LYS A 69 10.83 0.41 -2.58
C LYS A 69 9.85 -0.76 -2.66
N LEU A 70 8.74 -0.66 -1.96
CA LEU A 70 7.70 -1.69 -1.98
C LEU A 70 7.08 -1.83 -3.37
N TRP A 71 6.83 -0.72 -4.05
CA TRP A 71 6.32 -0.73 -5.41
C TRP A 71 7.27 -1.46 -6.36
N ARG A 72 8.56 -1.15 -6.26
CA ARG A 72 9.58 -1.80 -7.09
C ARG A 72 9.60 -3.30 -6.86
N GLU A 73 9.59 -3.73 -5.60
CA GLU A 73 9.59 -5.15 -5.27
C GLU A 73 8.35 -5.85 -5.83
N ASN A 74 7.19 -5.23 -5.73
CA ASN A 74 5.92 -5.83 -6.13
C ASN A 74 5.71 -5.82 -7.65
N TYR A 75 6.07 -4.74 -8.33
CA TYR A 75 5.73 -4.57 -9.73
C TYR A 75 6.91 -4.79 -10.69
N ILE A 76 8.13 -4.64 -10.21
CA ILE A 76 9.32 -4.77 -11.04
C ILE A 76 10.05 -6.07 -10.75
N GLU A 77 10.54 -6.24 -9.53
CA GLU A 77 11.41 -7.37 -9.20
C GLU A 77 10.68 -8.71 -9.25
N LEU A 78 9.45 -8.77 -8.76
CA LEU A 78 8.65 -10.00 -8.80
C LEU A 78 8.29 -10.41 -10.21
N ALA A 79 8.19 -9.46 -11.14
CA ALA A 79 7.89 -9.76 -12.54
C ALA A 79 9.00 -10.59 -13.20
N PHE A 80 10.22 -10.53 -12.67
CA PHE A 80 11.37 -11.24 -13.21
C PHE A 80 11.68 -12.54 -12.49
N LYS A 81 10.92 -12.88 -11.44
CA LYS A 81 11.10 -14.15 -10.75
C LYS A 81 10.41 -15.27 -11.51
N SER A 82 11.11 -16.39 -11.68
CA SER A 82 10.58 -17.56 -12.37
C SER A 82 9.61 -18.38 -11.49
N GLU A 83 9.66 -18.18 -10.20
CA GLU A 83 8.82 -18.93 -9.28
C GLU A 83 7.45 -18.28 -9.12
N PRO A 84 6.36 -19.06 -9.15
CA PRO A 84 5.03 -18.53 -8.87
C PRO A 84 4.92 -18.13 -7.39
N ARG A 85 4.10 -17.15 -7.13
CA ARG A 85 3.81 -16.72 -5.76
C ARG A 85 2.77 -17.58 -5.12
#